data_5d0e165739fb1548b25ad2f41ed508e0
#
_entry.id   5d0e165739fb1548b25ad2f41ed508e0
#
_cell.length_a   1.000
_cell.length_b   1.000
_cell.length_c   1.000
_cell.angle_alpha   90.00
_cell.angle_beta   90.00
_cell.angle_gamma   90.00
#
_symmetry.space_group_name_H-M   'P 1'
#
loop_
_entity.id
_entity.type
_entity.pdbx_description
1 polymer ?
#
loop_
_entity_poly.entity_id
_entity_poly.type
_entity_poly.pdbx_seq_one_letter_code
_entity_poly.pdbx_strand_id
1 'polypeptide(L)'
;MAPITAAHFIRDLKDDHQRLLDTLEEARRLGLGTAEGRRGLFTCKELLSRHLRKEDTMLYPALRQAAGKGDLGNVADAFASEMQSISGGLLEFFARYDASTGVVDAGGLDFARELGRIIIALKMRIQREESRLYPAYEKTRAI
;
A
#
# COMPACT_ATOMS: atom_id res chain seq x y z
N MET A 1 -23.11 1.91 -17.42
CA MET A 1 -21.83 1.38 -16.88
C MET A 1 -22.14 0.29 -15.87
N ALA A 2 -21.60 -0.91 -16.10
CA ALA A 2 -21.83 -2.01 -15.19
C ALA A 2 -21.11 -1.75 -13.86
N PRO A 3 -21.72 -2.10 -12.71
CA PRO A 3 -21.02 -1.96 -11.42
C PRO A 3 -19.80 -2.87 -11.37
N ILE A 4 -18.75 -2.40 -10.71
CA ILE A 4 -17.54 -3.18 -10.49
C ILE A 4 -17.87 -4.33 -9.54
N THR A 5 -17.59 -5.57 -9.94
CA THR A 5 -17.81 -6.71 -9.06
C THR A 5 -16.80 -6.75 -7.93
N ALA A 6 -17.14 -7.42 -6.84
CA ALA A 6 -16.22 -7.60 -5.72
C ALA A 6 -14.92 -8.29 -6.16
N ALA A 7 -15.03 -9.32 -7.00
CA ALA A 7 -13.87 -10.02 -7.52
C ALA A 7 -12.97 -9.10 -8.36
N HIS A 8 -13.57 -8.25 -9.17
CA HIS A 8 -12.83 -7.28 -10.00
C HIS A 8 -12.11 -6.25 -9.14
N PHE A 9 -12.80 -5.72 -8.12
CA PHE A 9 -12.23 -4.75 -7.19
C PHE A 9 -11.03 -5.33 -6.45
N ILE A 10 -11.16 -6.56 -5.94
CA ILE A 10 -10.07 -7.24 -5.23
C ILE A 10 -8.89 -7.51 -6.17
N ARG A 11 -9.15 -7.91 -7.39
CA ARG A 11 -8.08 -8.09 -8.39
C ARG A 11 -7.33 -6.78 -8.64
N ASP A 12 -8.06 -5.67 -8.73
CA ASP A 12 -7.48 -4.35 -8.91
C ASP A 12 -6.56 -3.99 -7.72
N LEU A 13 -6.99 -4.27 -6.50
CA LEU A 13 -6.17 -4.04 -5.30
C LEU A 13 -4.91 -4.90 -5.31
N LYS A 14 -5.02 -6.15 -5.72
CA LYS A 14 -3.86 -7.05 -5.83
C LYS A 14 -2.89 -6.60 -6.91
N ASP A 15 -3.39 -6.12 -8.03
CA ASP A 15 -2.56 -5.55 -9.10
C ASP A 15 -1.81 -4.31 -8.60
N ASP A 16 -2.46 -3.47 -7.81
CA ASP A 16 -1.81 -2.33 -7.15
C ASP A 16 -0.64 -2.78 -6.28
N HIS A 17 -0.83 -3.86 -5.50
CA HIS A 17 0.22 -4.41 -4.65
C HIS A 17 1.43 -4.81 -5.48
N GLN A 18 1.20 -5.50 -6.59
CA GLN A 18 2.29 -5.95 -7.45
C GLN A 18 3.04 -4.78 -8.07
N ARG A 19 2.32 -3.79 -8.58
CA ARG A 19 2.94 -2.58 -9.14
C ARG A 19 3.74 -1.83 -8.10
N LEU A 20 3.17 -1.69 -6.90
CA LEU A 20 3.84 -0.98 -5.81
C LEU A 20 5.14 -1.66 -5.44
N LEU A 21 5.13 -2.98 -5.25
CA LEU A 21 6.32 -3.74 -4.92
C LEU A 21 7.37 -3.69 -6.03
N ASP A 22 6.96 -3.86 -7.29
CA ASP A 22 7.86 -3.81 -8.42
C ASP A 22 8.52 -2.44 -8.54
N THR A 23 7.75 -1.37 -8.34
CA THR A 23 8.25 -0.01 -8.42
C THR A 23 9.22 0.30 -7.27
N LEU A 24 8.92 -0.18 -6.07
CA LEU A 24 9.82 -0.01 -4.91
C LEU A 24 11.14 -0.77 -5.11
N GLU A 25 11.08 -2.01 -5.61
CA GLU A 25 12.28 -2.78 -5.90
C GLU A 25 13.14 -2.09 -6.97
N GLU A 26 12.50 -1.55 -8.00
CA GLU A 26 13.22 -0.83 -9.06
C GLU A 26 13.85 0.45 -8.51
N ALA A 27 13.13 1.21 -7.68
CA ALA A 27 13.68 2.41 -7.05
C ALA A 27 14.87 2.06 -6.16
N ARG A 28 14.81 0.94 -5.46
CA ARG A 28 15.92 0.46 -4.63
C ARG A 28 17.13 0.11 -5.47
N ARG A 29 16.90 -0.57 -6.58
CA ARG A 29 17.96 -0.98 -7.51
C ARG A 29 18.65 0.22 -8.15
N LEU A 30 17.86 1.20 -8.59
CA LEU A 30 18.38 2.39 -9.25
C LEU A 30 19.00 3.40 -8.28
N GLY A 31 18.48 3.48 -7.06
CA GLY A 31 18.90 4.50 -6.10
C GLY A 31 18.44 5.89 -6.49
N LEU A 32 18.73 6.86 -5.66
CA LEU A 32 18.32 8.24 -5.87
C LEU A 32 19.36 9.09 -6.62
N GLY A 33 20.48 8.48 -7.00
CA GLY A 33 21.50 9.15 -7.80
C GLY A 33 21.09 9.39 -9.24
N THR A 34 20.07 8.70 -9.74
CA THR A 34 19.59 8.85 -11.09
C THR A 34 18.21 9.51 -11.12
N ALA A 35 17.90 10.21 -12.21
CA ALA A 35 16.57 10.78 -12.40
C ALA A 35 15.48 9.69 -12.45
N GLU A 36 15.82 8.54 -13.01
CA GLU A 36 14.90 7.40 -13.10
C GLU A 36 14.54 6.86 -11.72
N GLY A 37 15.52 6.71 -10.83
CA GLY A 37 15.28 6.26 -9.47
C GLY A 37 14.41 7.23 -8.69
N ARG A 38 14.65 8.53 -8.83
CA ARG A 38 13.85 9.56 -8.18
C ARG A 38 12.41 9.55 -8.70
N ARG A 39 12.22 9.41 -10.00
CA ARG A 39 10.87 9.29 -10.59
C ARG A 39 10.18 8.03 -10.13
N GLY A 40 10.91 6.93 -10.01
CA GLY A 40 10.35 5.67 -9.49
C GLY A 40 9.83 5.83 -8.08
N LEU A 41 10.57 6.51 -7.22
CA LEU A 41 10.14 6.76 -5.85
C LEU A 41 8.89 7.64 -5.81
N PHE A 42 8.84 8.67 -6.64
CA PHE A 42 7.66 9.53 -6.76
C PHE A 42 6.44 8.73 -7.24
N THR A 43 6.64 7.85 -8.22
CA THR A 43 5.59 6.97 -8.73
C THR A 43 5.05 6.04 -7.62
N CYS A 44 5.94 5.51 -6.80
CA CYS A 44 5.53 4.70 -5.64
C CYS A 44 4.62 5.46 -4.70
N LYS A 45 4.98 6.70 -4.40
CA LYS A 45 4.17 7.57 -3.53
C LYS A 45 2.76 7.75 -4.10
N GLU A 46 2.66 8.01 -5.40
CA GLU A 46 1.38 8.19 -6.07
C GLU A 46 0.55 6.91 -6.06
N LEU A 47 1.18 5.77 -6.36
CA LEU A 47 0.52 4.47 -6.34
C LEU A 47 -0.01 4.13 -4.96
N LEU A 48 0.81 4.34 -3.93
CA LEU A 48 0.42 4.06 -2.55
C LEU A 48 -0.76 4.94 -2.14
N SER A 49 -0.69 6.23 -2.40
CA SER A 49 -1.74 7.17 -2.03
C SER A 49 -3.08 6.80 -2.68
N ARG A 50 -3.03 6.42 -3.95
CA ARG A 50 -4.23 6.02 -4.69
C ARG A 50 -4.80 4.72 -4.16
N HIS A 51 -3.94 3.75 -3.87
CA HIS A 51 -4.34 2.45 -3.33
C HIS A 51 -5.00 2.60 -1.95
N LEU A 52 -4.40 3.38 -1.07
CA LEU A 52 -4.95 3.64 0.26
C LEU A 52 -6.31 4.32 0.18
N ARG A 53 -6.48 5.24 -0.77
CA ARG A 53 -7.77 5.89 -0.97
C ARG A 53 -8.85 4.90 -1.37
N LYS A 54 -8.53 3.95 -2.24
CA LYS A 54 -9.48 2.89 -2.63
C LYS A 54 -9.92 2.08 -1.41
N GLU A 55 -8.98 1.70 -0.57
CA GLU A 55 -9.29 0.92 0.64
C GLU A 55 -10.11 1.75 1.63
N ASP A 56 -9.71 2.99 1.86
CA ASP A 56 -10.38 3.86 2.83
C ASP A 56 -11.80 4.23 2.40
N THR A 57 -12.06 4.36 1.11
CA THR A 57 -13.36 4.78 0.61
C THR A 57 -14.28 3.63 0.23
N MET A 58 -13.73 2.46 -0.11
CA MET A 58 -14.53 1.35 -0.64
C MET A 58 -14.42 0.05 0.15
N LEU A 59 -13.25 -0.27 0.67
CA LEU A 59 -13.03 -1.56 1.33
C LEU A 59 -13.48 -1.54 2.80
N TYR A 60 -12.86 -0.67 3.60
CA TYR A 60 -13.13 -0.61 5.02
C TYR A 60 -14.58 -0.21 5.35
N PRO A 61 -15.16 0.78 4.69
CA PRO A 61 -16.56 1.10 4.93
C PRO A 61 -17.50 -0.06 4.64
N ALA A 62 -17.25 -0.80 3.56
CA ALA A 62 -18.06 -1.97 3.21
C ALA A 62 -17.94 -3.06 4.26
N LEU A 63 -16.74 -3.31 4.77
CA LEU A 63 -16.52 -4.30 5.81
C LEU A 63 -17.21 -3.92 7.13
N ARG A 64 -17.09 -2.65 7.52
CA ARG A 64 -17.75 -2.15 8.74
C ARG A 64 -19.26 -2.24 8.63
N GLN A 65 -19.81 -1.88 7.48
CA GLN A 65 -21.25 -1.92 7.23
C GLN A 65 -21.79 -3.35 7.22
N ALA A 66 -21.08 -4.27 6.59
CA ALA A 66 -21.45 -5.68 6.54
C ALA A 66 -21.31 -6.38 7.89
N ALA A 67 -20.38 -5.89 8.71
CA ALA A 67 -20.09 -6.51 10.01
C ALA A 67 -21.26 -6.44 10.99
N GLY A 68 -22.06 -5.37 10.90
CA GLY A 68 -23.27 -5.15 11.73
C GLY A 68 -23.16 -5.55 13.19
N LYS A 69 -22.77 -6.75 13.48
CA LYS A 69 -22.71 -7.32 14.84
C LYS A 69 -21.68 -8.42 14.97
N GLY A 70 -20.49 -8.30 14.37
CA GLY A 70 -19.55 -9.39 14.47
C GLY A 70 -18.11 -8.91 14.54
N ASP A 71 -17.21 -9.87 14.57
CA ASP A 71 -15.79 -9.63 14.67
C ASP A 71 -15.22 -8.98 13.42
N LEU A 72 -15.95 -9.00 12.31
CA LEU A 72 -15.46 -8.47 11.03
C LEU A 72 -15.17 -6.98 11.12
N GLY A 73 -15.97 -6.21 11.85
CA GLY A 73 -15.71 -4.79 12.08
C GLY A 73 -14.42 -4.56 12.85
N ASN A 74 -14.17 -5.38 13.86
CA ASN A 74 -12.95 -5.32 14.66
C ASN A 74 -11.71 -5.69 13.81
N VAL A 75 -11.86 -6.70 12.95
CA VAL A 75 -10.81 -7.10 12.02
C VAL A 75 -10.49 -5.95 11.06
N ALA A 76 -11.53 -5.33 10.49
CA ALA A 76 -11.35 -4.20 9.57
C ALA A 76 -10.65 -3.03 10.26
N ASP A 77 -11.05 -2.69 11.48
CA ASP A 77 -10.45 -1.60 12.24
C ASP A 77 -8.98 -1.88 12.60
N ALA A 78 -8.68 -3.12 12.98
CA ALA A 78 -7.30 -3.52 13.26
C ALA A 78 -6.42 -3.40 12.02
N PHE A 79 -6.90 -3.86 10.87
CA PHE A 79 -6.18 -3.73 9.61
C PHE A 79 -6.00 -2.27 9.21
N ALA A 80 -7.03 -1.46 9.34
CA ALA A 80 -6.95 -0.03 9.01
C ALA A 80 -5.93 0.67 9.89
N SER A 81 -5.91 0.39 11.19
CA SER A 81 -4.98 0.98 12.14
C SER A 81 -3.53 0.59 11.82
N GLU A 82 -3.27 -0.68 11.56
CA GLU A 82 -1.93 -1.14 11.17
C GLU A 82 -1.48 -0.48 9.86
N MET A 83 -2.40 -0.36 8.90
CA MET A 83 -2.06 0.24 7.61
C MET A 83 -1.76 1.72 7.74
N GLN A 84 -2.44 2.43 8.64
CA GLN A 84 -2.10 3.83 8.94
C GLN A 84 -0.68 3.96 9.48
N SER A 85 -0.27 3.04 10.33
CA SER A 85 1.08 3.04 10.89
C SER A 85 2.13 2.81 9.79
N ILE A 86 1.91 1.83 8.92
CA ILE A 86 2.82 1.51 7.83
C ILE A 86 2.87 2.65 6.82
N SER A 87 1.71 3.18 6.44
CA SER A 87 1.65 4.27 5.46
C SER A 87 2.25 5.56 6.01
N GLY A 88 2.08 5.82 7.31
CA GLY A 88 2.75 6.95 7.97
C GLY A 88 4.25 6.85 7.86
N GLY A 89 4.81 5.68 8.11
CA GLY A 89 6.24 5.43 7.97
C GLY A 89 6.73 5.60 6.54
N LEU A 90 5.93 5.13 5.58
CA LEU A 90 6.24 5.29 4.16
C LEU A 90 6.21 6.76 3.74
N LEU A 91 5.21 7.51 4.18
CA LEU A 91 5.10 8.94 3.85
C LEU A 91 6.27 9.71 4.44
N GLU A 92 6.70 9.40 5.66
CA GLU A 92 7.89 10.00 6.26
C GLU A 92 9.14 9.66 5.46
N PHE A 93 9.26 8.41 5.01
CA PHE A 93 10.37 7.98 4.17
C PHE A 93 10.38 8.77 2.86
N PHE A 94 9.24 8.88 2.18
CA PHE A 94 9.15 9.66 0.95
C PHE A 94 9.52 11.13 1.17
N ALA A 95 9.08 11.70 2.28
CA ALA A 95 9.41 13.10 2.60
C ALA A 95 10.91 13.31 2.80
N ARG A 96 11.59 12.35 3.46
CA ARG A 96 13.04 12.45 3.69
C ARG A 96 13.83 12.38 2.39
N TYR A 97 13.35 11.60 1.43
CA TYR A 97 14.07 11.37 0.18
C TYR A 97 13.46 12.09 -1.01
N ASP A 98 12.57 13.05 -0.77
CA ASP A 98 11.99 13.88 -1.83
C ASP A 98 13.07 14.80 -2.39
N ALA A 99 13.24 14.78 -3.71
CA ALA A 99 14.23 15.58 -4.40
C ALA A 99 14.03 17.09 -4.18
N SER A 100 12.80 17.53 -3.89
CA SER A 100 12.49 18.94 -3.67
C SER A 100 13.03 19.47 -2.34
N THR A 101 13.37 18.60 -1.39
CA THR A 101 13.88 19.02 -0.08
C THR A 101 15.39 19.23 -0.06
N GLY A 102 16.09 18.90 -1.13
CA GLY A 102 17.54 19.02 -1.22
C GLY A 102 18.30 18.02 -0.35
N VAL A 103 17.63 17.03 0.17
CA VAL A 103 18.31 15.93 0.87
C VAL A 103 18.99 15.06 -0.18
N VAL A 104 20.28 15.25 -0.30
CA VAL A 104 21.03 14.73 -1.42
C VAL A 104 21.98 13.60 -1.04
N ASP A 105 21.82 13.00 0.07
CA ASP A 105 22.56 11.76 0.29
C ASP A 105 21.80 10.63 -0.38
N ALA A 106 21.82 10.79 -1.64
CA ALA A 106 20.93 10.21 -2.58
C ALA A 106 21.30 8.78 -2.88
N GLY A 107 21.39 7.95 -1.98
CA GLY A 107 21.52 6.61 -2.37
C GLY A 107 22.60 5.89 -1.69
N GLY A 108 22.97 6.39 -0.58
CA GLY A 108 23.84 5.66 0.29
C GLY A 108 23.19 4.38 0.75
N LEU A 109 23.97 3.61 1.47
CA LEU A 109 23.51 2.37 2.10
C LEU A 109 22.26 2.57 2.95
N ASP A 110 22.10 3.76 3.53
CA ASP A 110 20.97 4.05 4.39
C ASP A 110 19.64 4.02 3.65
N PHE A 111 19.62 4.62 2.44
CA PHE A 111 18.41 4.57 1.59
C PHE A 111 18.05 3.14 1.25
N ALA A 112 19.03 2.36 0.76
CA ALA A 112 18.78 0.99 0.36
C ALA A 112 18.32 0.12 1.54
N ARG A 113 18.92 0.34 2.71
CA ARG A 113 18.62 -0.41 3.92
C ARG A 113 17.22 -0.08 4.43
N GLU A 114 16.89 1.20 4.50
CA GLU A 114 15.56 1.65 4.94
C GLU A 114 14.48 1.16 3.98
N LEU A 115 14.71 1.31 2.69
CA LEU A 115 13.74 0.87 1.68
C LEU A 115 13.57 -0.65 1.71
N GLY A 116 14.65 -1.38 1.94
CA GLY A 116 14.59 -2.83 2.09
C GLY A 116 13.68 -3.25 3.25
N ARG A 117 13.80 -2.58 4.40
CA ARG A 117 12.95 -2.85 5.56
C ARG A 117 11.48 -2.55 5.26
N ILE A 118 11.23 -1.44 4.58
CA ILE A 118 9.88 -1.04 4.20
C ILE A 118 9.27 -2.07 3.25
N ILE A 119 10.02 -2.55 2.28
CA ILE A 119 9.57 -3.56 1.33
C ILE A 119 9.18 -4.84 2.06
N ILE A 120 10.00 -5.29 3.02
CA ILE A 120 9.70 -6.50 3.80
C ILE A 120 8.41 -6.31 4.61
N ALA A 121 8.29 -5.20 5.32
CA ALA A 121 7.10 -4.90 6.12
C ALA A 121 5.84 -4.85 5.24
N LEU A 122 5.96 -4.22 4.09
CA LEU A 122 4.86 -4.11 3.14
C LEU A 122 4.46 -5.46 2.56
N LYS A 123 5.42 -6.30 2.22
CA LYS A 123 5.14 -7.66 1.73
C LYS A 123 4.38 -8.49 2.76
N MET A 124 4.77 -8.42 4.01
CA MET A 124 4.07 -9.13 5.08
C MET A 124 2.66 -8.61 5.24
N ARG A 125 2.48 -7.30 5.16
CA ARG A 125 1.17 -6.68 5.25
C ARG A 125 0.27 -7.08 4.08
N ILE A 126 0.79 -7.00 2.89
CA ILE A 126 0.09 -7.39 1.67
C ILE A 126 -0.37 -8.85 1.76
N GLN A 127 0.50 -9.73 2.22
CA GLN A 127 0.15 -11.14 2.38
C GLN A 127 -1.04 -11.32 3.31
N ARG A 128 -1.07 -10.61 4.43
CA ARG A 128 -2.18 -10.70 5.38
C ARG A 128 -3.47 -10.11 4.80
N GLU A 129 -3.38 -8.99 4.08
CA GLU A 129 -4.55 -8.41 3.43
C GLU A 129 -5.14 -9.38 2.41
N GLU A 130 -4.30 -9.96 1.55
CA GLU A 130 -4.75 -10.84 0.48
C GLU A 130 -5.27 -12.18 1.00
N SER A 131 -4.75 -12.66 2.12
CA SER A 131 -5.17 -13.94 2.68
C SER A 131 -6.33 -13.85 3.67
N ARG A 132 -6.56 -12.69 4.28
CA ARG A 132 -7.57 -12.53 5.32
C ARG A 132 -8.59 -11.45 5.04
N LEU A 133 -8.14 -10.25 4.72
CA LEU A 133 -9.00 -9.09 4.58
C LEU A 133 -9.83 -9.14 3.30
N TYR A 134 -9.17 -9.40 2.19
CA TYR A 134 -9.85 -9.44 0.89
C TYR A 134 -10.84 -10.59 0.78
N PRO A 135 -10.53 -11.81 1.25
CA PRO A 135 -11.55 -12.86 1.28
C PRO A 135 -12.75 -12.52 2.14
N ALA A 136 -12.55 -11.83 3.26
CA ALA A 136 -13.65 -11.37 4.09
C ALA A 136 -14.57 -10.41 3.34
N TYR A 137 -13.97 -9.48 2.58
CA TYR A 137 -14.73 -8.55 1.75
C TYR A 137 -15.53 -9.31 0.68
N GLU A 138 -14.89 -10.25 -0.01
CA GLU A 138 -15.56 -11.02 -1.06
C GLU A 138 -16.76 -11.79 -0.51
N LYS A 139 -16.64 -12.36 0.70
CA LYS A 139 -17.73 -13.05 1.35
C LYS A 139 -18.93 -12.14 1.63
N THR A 140 -18.67 -10.88 2.00
CA THR A 140 -19.76 -9.94 2.26
C THR A 140 -20.53 -9.58 1.01
N ARG A 141 -19.94 -9.76 -0.16
CA ARG A 141 -20.52 -9.41 -1.47
C ARG A 141 -21.03 -10.61 -2.25
N ALA A 142 -20.88 -11.82 -1.70
CA ALA A 142 -21.24 -13.07 -2.39
C ALA A 142 -22.74 -13.39 -2.31
N ILE A 143 -23.56 -12.56 -1.69
CA ILE A 143 -24.98 -12.78 -1.53
C ILE A 143 -25.75 -12.19 -2.70
#